data_70194c7b0c341de7c15e5ce6e5e45fb5
#
_entry.id   70194c7b0c341de7c15e5ce6e5e45fb5
#
_cell.length_a   1.000
_cell.length_b   1.000
_cell.length_c   1.000
_cell.angle_alpha   90.00
_cell.angle_beta   90.00
_cell.angle_gamma   90.00
#
_symmetry.space_group_name_H-M   'P 1'
#
loop_
_entity.id
_entity.type
_entity.pdbx_description
1 polymer ?
#
loop_
_entity_poly.entity_id
_entity_poly.type
_entity_poly.pdbx_seq_one_letter_code
_entity_poly.pdbx_strand_id
1 'polypeptide(L)'
;MLENECLEFAASSDEEVCGLIVGNESLVRCRNIHQDPRRHFRISDDDWLETEAAGEITAVFHSHPEQKLVLSGADRSGQLATGIDWWLASGGKLRKFRPVEHLLGRTFKHGVMDCYTLFRDAYHLCGIDLPDFERTNGWWLRGEDLYLKNMAANGFHGVNMQDVQLGDVFIRRAFPESDPCHAMIYLGDNTILHHENTGRLSRREPLRPAYLRLTHSIWRHEQCSSLDFRGVFDDISAKSL
;
A
#
# COMPACT_ATOMS: atom_id res chain seq x y z
N MET A 1 -9.79 14.92 17.91
CA MET A 1 -9.22 16.28 17.97
C MET A 1 -8.17 16.45 16.89
N LEU A 2 -7.03 15.79 16.92
CA LEU A 2 -5.92 15.97 15.94
C LEU A 2 -6.34 15.74 14.48
N GLU A 3 -7.10 14.68 14.17
CA GLU A 3 -7.55 14.41 12.79
C GLU A 3 -8.45 15.53 12.23
N ASN A 4 -9.31 16.10 13.06
CA ASN A 4 -10.13 17.25 12.66
C ASN A 4 -9.26 18.48 12.40
N GLU A 5 -8.24 18.74 13.22
CA GLU A 5 -7.28 19.81 12.99
C GLU A 5 -6.54 19.65 11.66
N CYS A 6 -6.10 18.43 11.33
CA CYS A 6 -5.50 18.13 10.03
C CYS A 6 -6.46 18.41 8.86
N LEU A 7 -7.73 18.02 9.00
CA LEU A 7 -8.75 18.23 7.96
C LEU A 7 -9.09 19.73 7.80
N GLU A 8 -9.21 20.47 8.90
CA GLU A 8 -9.43 21.93 8.88
C GLU A 8 -8.24 22.66 8.25
N PHE A 9 -7.02 22.23 8.56
CA PHE A 9 -5.81 22.79 7.94
C PHE A 9 -5.77 22.48 6.43
N ALA A 10 -6.08 21.26 6.01
CA ALA A 10 -6.17 20.91 4.60
C ALA A 10 -7.23 21.72 3.85
N ALA A 11 -8.38 22.00 4.50
CA ALA A 11 -9.46 22.78 3.90
C ALA A 11 -9.17 24.29 3.82
N SER A 12 -8.12 24.78 4.47
CA SER A 12 -7.78 26.21 4.53
C SER A 12 -7.06 26.74 3.27
N SER A 13 -6.68 25.87 2.33
CA SER A 13 -5.90 26.23 1.14
C SER A 13 -6.30 25.41 -0.07
N ASP A 14 -6.15 25.98 -1.27
CA ASP A 14 -6.21 25.30 -2.58
C ASP A 14 -4.81 24.83 -3.06
N GLU A 15 -3.79 24.99 -2.24
CA GLU A 15 -2.45 24.45 -2.39
C GLU A 15 -2.23 23.31 -1.41
N GLU A 16 -1.23 22.45 -1.65
CA GLU A 16 -0.84 21.44 -0.66
C GLU A 16 -0.30 22.10 0.60
N VAL A 17 -0.96 21.85 1.72
CA VAL A 17 -0.43 22.19 3.04
C VAL A 17 0.36 21.03 3.60
N CYS A 18 1.34 21.31 4.46
CA CYS A 18 2.17 20.29 5.07
C CYS A 18 2.48 20.61 6.54
N GLY A 19 2.84 19.59 7.29
CA GLY A 19 3.19 19.70 8.69
C GLY A 19 3.78 18.40 9.25
N LEU A 20 4.11 18.45 10.52
CA LEU A 20 4.70 17.34 11.26
C LEU A 20 3.80 16.97 12.43
N ILE A 21 3.59 15.67 12.62
CA ILE A 21 2.84 15.14 13.78
C ILE A 21 3.84 14.79 14.86
N VAL A 22 3.67 15.34 16.05
CA VAL A 22 4.54 15.11 17.20
C VAL A 22 3.80 14.25 18.22
N GLY A 23 4.41 13.15 18.62
CA GLY A 23 3.89 12.23 19.64
C GLY A 23 2.53 11.62 19.34
N ASN A 24 2.04 11.67 18.10
CA ASN A 24 0.65 11.36 17.70
C ASN A 24 -0.42 12.25 18.37
N GLU A 25 -0.05 13.39 18.93
CA GLU A 25 -0.93 14.23 19.76
C GLU A 25 -1.13 15.64 19.19
N SER A 26 -0.16 16.19 18.46
CA SER A 26 -0.19 17.55 17.95
C SER A 26 0.31 17.68 16.52
N LEU A 27 -0.27 18.65 15.78
CA LEU A 27 0.15 19.05 14.44
C LEU A 27 0.99 20.34 14.53
N VAL A 28 2.24 20.27 14.10
CA VAL A 28 3.07 21.44 13.82
C VAL A 28 2.88 21.78 12.34
N ARG A 29 2.23 22.91 12.06
CA ARG A 29 1.99 23.40 10.68
C ARG A 29 3.27 24.00 10.14
N CYS A 30 3.76 23.44 9.02
CA CYS A 30 4.95 23.93 8.34
C CYS A 30 4.56 24.73 7.10
N ARG A 31 5.44 25.64 6.69
CA ARG A 31 5.28 26.31 5.41
C ARG A 31 5.65 25.38 4.27
N ASN A 32 4.77 25.26 3.26
CA ASN A 32 5.15 24.63 2.01
C ASN A 32 6.10 25.53 1.22
N ILE A 33 7.37 25.14 1.08
CA ILE A 33 8.41 25.91 0.34
C ILE A 33 8.66 25.37 -1.06
N HIS A 34 7.83 24.46 -1.56
CA HIS A 34 7.96 23.95 -2.92
C HIS A 34 7.61 25.02 -3.96
N GLN A 35 8.25 25.00 -5.14
CA GLN A 35 8.03 25.99 -6.22
C GLN A 35 6.66 25.83 -6.90
N ASP A 36 6.09 24.61 -6.90
CA ASP A 36 4.73 24.31 -7.35
C ASP A 36 3.90 23.74 -6.18
N PRO A 37 3.39 24.62 -5.29
CA PRO A 37 2.72 24.18 -4.07
C PRO A 37 1.32 23.60 -4.31
N ARG A 38 0.77 23.69 -5.52
CA ARG A 38 -0.50 23.06 -5.87
C ARG A 38 -0.40 21.56 -6.11
N ARG A 39 0.81 21.07 -6.40
CA ARG A 39 1.05 19.67 -6.78
C ARG A 39 2.06 18.95 -5.92
N HIS A 40 2.82 19.72 -5.13
CA HIS A 40 3.92 19.20 -4.34
C HIS A 40 4.09 19.99 -3.06
N PHE A 41 4.64 19.35 -2.06
CA PHE A 41 5.07 20.05 -0.87
C PHE A 41 6.56 19.81 -0.57
N ARG A 42 7.13 20.73 0.18
CA ARG A 42 8.44 20.58 0.81
C ARG A 42 8.43 21.31 2.14
N ILE A 43 8.79 20.62 3.20
CA ILE A 43 9.08 21.17 4.53
C ILE A 43 10.53 21.63 4.54
N SER A 44 10.83 22.78 5.15
CA SER A 44 12.21 23.26 5.30
C SER A 44 12.98 22.41 6.30
N ASP A 45 14.30 22.36 6.14
CA ASP A 45 15.16 21.68 7.08
C ASP A 45 15.09 22.33 8.47
N ASP A 46 14.91 23.67 8.53
CA ASP A 46 14.75 24.41 9.79
C ASP A 46 13.48 24.01 10.53
N ASP A 47 12.31 23.97 9.85
CA ASP A 47 11.05 23.55 10.45
C ASP A 47 11.14 22.11 10.99
N TRP A 48 11.84 21.23 10.25
CA TRP A 48 12.06 19.84 10.66
C TRP A 48 12.91 19.77 11.94
N LEU A 49 14.06 20.43 11.96
CA LEU A 49 14.99 20.41 13.09
C LEU A 49 14.40 21.06 14.35
N GLU A 50 13.68 22.19 14.19
CA GLU A 50 12.99 22.84 15.30
C GLU A 50 11.91 21.93 15.90
N THR A 51 11.15 21.23 15.06
CA THR A 51 10.11 20.33 15.51
C THR A 51 10.71 19.09 16.21
N GLU A 52 11.78 18.51 15.66
CA GLU A 52 12.48 17.36 16.24
C GLU A 52 13.10 17.70 17.61
N ALA A 53 13.62 18.95 17.76
CA ALA A 53 14.12 19.43 19.06
C ALA A 53 13.02 19.61 20.11
N ALA A 54 11.76 19.84 19.68
CA ALA A 54 10.62 20.01 20.56
C ALA A 54 9.93 18.69 20.94
N GLY A 55 10.08 17.63 20.12
CA GLY A 55 9.47 16.32 20.41
C GLY A 55 9.67 15.31 19.29
N GLU A 56 9.27 14.06 19.54
CA GLU A 56 9.37 12.97 18.56
C GLU A 56 8.41 13.18 17.39
N ILE A 57 8.95 13.31 16.17
CA ILE A 57 8.16 13.35 14.95
C ILE A 57 7.69 11.93 14.62
N THR A 58 6.37 11.71 14.69
CA THR A 58 5.76 10.38 14.44
C THR A 58 5.15 10.25 13.07
N ALA A 59 4.78 11.37 12.42
CA ALA A 59 4.30 11.33 11.04
C ALA A 59 4.56 12.66 10.30
N VAL A 60 4.62 12.56 8.96
CA VAL A 60 4.49 13.71 8.05
C VAL A 60 3.03 13.85 7.66
N PHE A 61 2.48 15.05 7.75
CA PHE A 61 1.15 15.41 7.29
C PHE A 61 1.22 16.25 6.02
N HIS A 62 0.35 15.96 5.04
CA HIS A 62 0.14 16.83 3.88
C HIS A 62 -1.28 16.67 3.31
N SER A 63 -1.63 17.54 2.36
CA SER A 63 -2.93 17.50 1.67
C SER A 63 -2.77 17.39 0.17
N HIS A 64 -3.76 16.72 -0.49
CA HIS A 64 -3.93 16.74 -1.94
C HIS A 64 -5.21 17.49 -2.32
N PRO A 65 -5.14 18.74 -2.83
CA PRO A 65 -6.31 19.50 -3.25
C PRO A 65 -7.07 18.84 -4.41
N GLU A 66 -6.37 18.08 -5.27
CA GLU A 66 -6.92 17.38 -6.45
C GLU A 66 -7.80 16.15 -6.12
N GLN A 67 -8.18 15.94 -4.88
CA GLN A 67 -9.06 14.85 -4.42
C GLN A 67 -8.51 13.43 -4.66
N LYS A 68 -7.21 13.23 -4.51
CA LYS A 68 -6.56 11.92 -4.55
C LYS A 68 -6.13 11.50 -3.16
N LEU A 69 -6.73 10.44 -2.61
CA LEU A 69 -6.44 9.93 -1.26
C LEU A 69 -5.43 8.76 -1.29
N VAL A 70 -4.40 8.88 -2.12
CA VAL A 70 -3.27 7.96 -2.24
C VAL A 70 -1.97 8.74 -2.39
N LEU A 71 -0.89 8.18 -1.87
CA LEU A 71 0.44 8.78 -1.96
C LEU A 71 0.92 8.79 -3.42
N SER A 72 1.46 9.92 -3.86
CA SER A 72 2.16 10.05 -5.14
C SER A 72 3.51 9.30 -5.13
N GLY A 73 4.15 9.15 -6.28
CA GLY A 73 5.51 8.58 -6.33
C GLY A 73 6.54 9.39 -5.55
N ALA A 74 6.41 10.72 -5.52
CA ALA A 74 7.26 11.59 -4.71
C ALA A 74 7.03 11.38 -3.22
N ASP A 75 5.77 11.29 -2.79
CA ASP A 75 5.41 11.00 -1.40
C ASP A 75 5.94 9.65 -0.96
N ARG A 76 5.85 8.63 -1.82
CA ARG A 76 6.39 7.30 -1.53
C ARG A 76 7.91 7.33 -1.31
N SER A 77 8.63 8.08 -2.13
CA SER A 77 10.07 8.28 -1.97
C SER A 77 10.40 9.01 -0.66
N GLY A 78 9.66 10.06 -0.34
CA GLY A 78 9.78 10.79 0.93
C GLY A 78 9.46 9.92 2.15
N GLN A 79 8.38 9.14 2.09
CA GLN A 79 7.99 8.22 3.16
C GLN A 79 9.08 7.19 3.46
N LEU A 80 9.66 6.60 2.42
CA LEU A 80 10.75 5.63 2.60
C LEU A 80 12.03 6.28 3.15
N ALA A 81 12.31 7.53 2.77
CA ALA A 81 13.46 8.26 3.30
C ALA A 81 13.30 8.62 4.78
N THR A 82 12.08 8.96 5.20
CA THR A 82 11.79 9.32 6.60
C THR A 82 11.54 8.10 7.49
N GLY A 83 11.00 7.00 6.94
CA GLY A 83 10.71 5.77 7.67
C GLY A 83 9.56 5.87 8.68
N ILE A 84 8.80 6.97 8.68
CA ILE A 84 7.67 7.22 9.58
C ILE A 84 6.33 7.24 8.83
N ASP A 85 5.22 7.28 9.56
CA ASP A 85 3.88 7.36 8.98
C ASP A 85 3.69 8.65 8.17
N TRP A 86 2.88 8.57 7.12
CA TRP A 86 2.43 9.73 6.35
C TRP A 86 0.92 9.85 6.40
N TRP A 87 0.44 11.01 6.83
CA TRP A 87 -0.97 11.33 6.94
C TRP A 87 -1.37 12.22 5.77
N LEU A 88 -2.30 11.77 4.97
CA LEU A 88 -2.78 12.47 3.78
C LEU A 88 -4.23 12.89 3.96
N ALA A 89 -4.50 14.19 3.81
CA ALA A 89 -5.84 14.74 3.74
C ALA A 89 -6.24 15.04 2.30
N SER A 90 -7.42 14.58 1.87
CA SER A 90 -7.96 14.85 0.55
C SER A 90 -9.48 14.66 0.51
N GLY A 91 -10.22 15.57 -0.14
CA GLY A 91 -11.67 15.48 -0.28
C GLY A 91 -12.43 15.37 1.07
N GLY A 92 -11.94 16.03 2.11
CA GLY A 92 -12.53 15.99 3.46
C GLY A 92 -12.30 14.68 4.21
N LYS A 93 -11.40 13.84 3.74
CA LYS A 93 -11.01 12.55 4.38
C LYS A 93 -9.54 12.59 4.75
N LEU A 94 -9.19 11.92 5.84
CA LEU A 94 -7.81 11.69 6.28
C LEU A 94 -7.48 10.20 6.18
N ARG A 95 -6.32 9.89 5.64
CA ARG A 95 -5.76 8.55 5.63
C ARG A 95 -4.34 8.55 6.17
N LYS A 96 -4.03 7.52 6.96
CA LYS A 96 -2.71 7.27 7.53
C LYS A 96 -2.03 6.15 6.75
N PHE A 97 -0.86 6.43 6.22
CA PHE A 97 -0.05 5.46 5.48
C PHE A 97 1.15 5.08 6.33
N ARG A 98 1.17 3.83 6.82
CA ARG A 98 2.38 3.27 7.43
C ARG A 98 3.48 3.10 6.37
N PRO A 99 4.76 3.22 6.72
CA PRO A 99 5.84 2.96 5.78
C PRO A 99 5.84 1.49 5.34
N VAL A 100 5.90 1.27 4.04
CA VAL A 100 6.07 -0.05 3.43
C VAL A 100 7.15 0.05 2.36
N GLU A 101 7.97 -0.97 2.19
CA GLU A 101 8.95 -0.99 1.10
C GLU A 101 8.28 -0.87 -0.27
N HIS A 102 9.00 -0.41 -1.29
CA HIS A 102 8.47 -0.43 -2.66
C HIS A 102 7.97 -1.83 -3.03
N LEU A 103 6.87 -1.88 -3.76
CA LEU A 103 6.24 -3.15 -4.15
C LEU A 103 7.13 -3.97 -5.10
N LEU A 104 7.99 -3.33 -5.88
CA LEU A 104 8.95 -4.00 -6.75
C LEU A 104 10.34 -4.09 -6.11
N GLY A 105 11.05 -5.17 -6.40
CA GLY A 105 12.45 -5.33 -6.01
C GLY A 105 12.67 -5.85 -4.59
N ARG A 106 11.64 -6.36 -3.91
CA ARG A 106 11.75 -6.96 -2.57
C ARG A 106 12.46 -8.29 -2.61
N THR A 107 13.36 -8.52 -1.66
CA THR A 107 13.93 -9.85 -1.43
C THR A 107 12.96 -10.70 -0.62
N PHE A 108 12.73 -11.95 -1.06
CA PHE A 108 11.78 -12.83 -0.41
C PHE A 108 12.27 -13.27 0.98
N LYS A 109 11.41 -13.07 1.98
CA LYS A 109 11.60 -13.57 3.35
C LYS A 109 10.26 -14.08 3.86
N HIS A 110 10.12 -15.41 3.97
CA HIS A 110 8.89 -16.06 4.39
C HIS A 110 8.33 -15.50 5.70
N GLY A 111 7.02 -15.23 5.73
CA GLY A 111 6.32 -14.69 6.90
C GLY A 111 6.58 -13.20 7.18
N VAL A 112 7.52 -12.55 6.49
CA VAL A 112 7.93 -11.16 6.73
C VAL A 112 7.83 -10.31 5.47
N MET A 113 8.42 -10.77 4.35
CA MET A 113 8.47 -10.08 3.06
C MET A 113 8.15 -11.10 1.96
N ASP A 114 6.95 -11.65 1.98
CA ASP A 114 6.48 -12.70 1.10
C ASP A 114 5.34 -12.25 0.19
N CYS A 115 4.69 -13.20 -0.48
CA CYS A 115 3.57 -12.90 -1.37
C CYS A 115 2.37 -12.29 -0.65
N TYR A 116 2.10 -12.71 0.61
CA TYR A 116 1.02 -12.11 1.40
C TYR A 116 1.34 -10.69 1.83
N THR A 117 2.56 -10.44 2.32
CA THR A 117 3.00 -9.10 2.69
C THR A 117 2.94 -8.14 1.51
N LEU A 118 3.37 -8.59 0.31
CA LEU A 118 3.24 -7.80 -0.91
C LEU A 118 1.78 -7.46 -1.24
N PHE A 119 0.89 -8.44 -1.14
CA PHE A 119 -0.54 -8.28 -1.35
C PHE A 119 -1.16 -7.29 -0.34
N ARG A 120 -0.90 -7.49 0.95
CA ARG A 120 -1.36 -6.61 2.03
C ARG A 120 -0.90 -5.17 1.83
N ASP A 121 0.37 -4.96 1.48
CA ASP A 121 0.95 -3.64 1.29
C ASP A 121 0.40 -2.95 0.03
N ALA A 122 0.16 -3.68 -1.05
CA ALA A 122 -0.48 -3.13 -2.24
C ALA A 122 -1.91 -2.64 -1.95
N TYR A 123 -2.68 -3.41 -1.17
CA TYR A 123 -4.01 -2.99 -0.74
C TYR A 123 -3.96 -1.79 0.21
N HIS A 124 -2.97 -1.75 1.11
CA HIS A 124 -2.71 -0.59 1.97
C HIS A 124 -2.50 0.67 1.14
N LEU A 125 -1.66 0.65 0.10
CA LEU A 125 -1.44 1.79 -0.77
C LEU A 125 -2.69 2.22 -1.58
N CYS A 126 -3.62 1.28 -1.81
CA CYS A 126 -4.88 1.55 -2.53
C CYS A 126 -6.04 2.01 -1.64
N GLY A 127 -5.94 1.90 -0.32
CA GLY A 127 -7.02 2.35 0.54
C GLY A 127 -7.57 1.34 1.54
N ILE A 128 -7.10 0.10 1.59
CA ILE A 128 -7.62 -0.94 2.51
C ILE A 128 -6.47 -1.55 3.32
N ASP A 129 -6.64 -1.55 4.65
CA ASP A 129 -5.73 -2.22 5.56
C ASP A 129 -6.20 -3.66 5.82
N LEU A 130 -5.38 -4.61 5.40
CA LEU A 130 -5.58 -6.02 5.68
C LEU A 130 -4.77 -6.44 6.92
N PRO A 131 -5.30 -7.30 7.80
CA PRO A 131 -4.57 -7.80 8.95
C PRO A 131 -3.39 -8.66 8.52
N ASP A 132 -2.37 -8.73 9.36
CA ASP A 132 -1.33 -9.74 9.21
C ASP A 132 -1.73 -11.02 9.97
N PHE A 133 -1.21 -12.15 9.52
CA PHE A 133 -1.37 -13.42 10.20
C PHE A 133 -0.07 -14.22 10.13
N GLU A 134 0.16 -15.02 11.17
CA GLU A 134 1.35 -15.86 11.25
C GLU A 134 1.34 -16.90 10.13
N ARG A 135 2.46 -17.04 9.45
CA ARG A 135 2.70 -17.99 8.37
C ARG A 135 3.94 -18.80 8.68
N THR A 136 3.79 -19.88 9.44
CA THR A 136 4.89 -20.78 9.75
C THR A 136 5.39 -21.49 8.48
N ASN A 137 6.68 -21.81 8.41
CA ASN A 137 7.23 -22.49 7.23
C ASN A 137 6.55 -23.84 6.99
N GLY A 138 6.19 -24.14 5.74
CA GLY A 138 5.54 -25.39 5.34
C GLY A 138 4.05 -25.49 5.69
N TRP A 139 3.37 -24.42 6.11
CA TRP A 139 1.94 -24.45 6.40
C TRP A 139 1.08 -25.01 5.25
N TRP A 140 1.48 -24.79 4.00
CA TRP A 140 0.80 -25.27 2.79
C TRP A 140 0.89 -26.80 2.55
N LEU A 141 1.60 -27.52 3.42
CA LEU A 141 1.68 -28.98 3.42
C LEU A 141 0.90 -29.62 4.57
N ARG A 142 0.26 -28.81 5.42
CA ARG A 142 -0.40 -29.27 6.65
C ARG A 142 -1.92 -29.08 6.66
N GLY A 143 -2.52 -28.66 5.57
CA GLY A 143 -3.97 -28.44 5.47
C GLY A 143 -4.47 -27.22 6.27
N GLU A 144 -3.62 -26.22 6.47
CA GLU A 144 -4.00 -25.04 7.26
C GLU A 144 -4.91 -24.08 6.50
N ASP A 145 -4.89 -24.11 5.15
CA ASP A 145 -5.74 -23.28 4.26
C ASP A 145 -5.76 -21.79 4.60
N LEU A 146 -4.59 -21.23 4.98
CA LEU A 146 -4.50 -19.87 5.51
C LEU A 146 -5.09 -18.81 4.57
N TYR A 147 -4.84 -18.93 3.26
CA TYR A 147 -5.40 -17.96 2.31
C TYR A 147 -6.92 -18.05 2.26
N LEU A 148 -7.49 -19.23 2.05
CA LEU A 148 -8.94 -19.37 1.85
C LEU A 148 -9.73 -18.92 3.07
N LYS A 149 -9.25 -19.28 4.27
CA LYS A 149 -9.86 -18.85 5.54
C LYS A 149 -9.81 -17.33 5.72
N ASN A 150 -8.65 -16.72 5.45
CA ASN A 150 -8.46 -15.29 5.69
C ASN A 150 -9.10 -14.44 4.59
N MET A 151 -9.15 -14.87 3.33
CA MET A 151 -9.82 -14.12 2.26
C MET A 151 -11.29 -13.87 2.59
N ALA A 152 -12.06 -14.92 2.88
CA ALA A 152 -13.49 -14.79 3.23
C ALA A 152 -13.71 -13.96 4.51
N ALA A 153 -12.86 -14.14 5.52
CA ALA A 153 -12.96 -13.40 6.79
C ALA A 153 -12.65 -11.90 6.66
N ASN A 154 -11.96 -11.49 5.59
CA ASN A 154 -11.54 -10.10 5.35
C ASN A 154 -12.25 -9.46 4.15
N GLY A 155 -13.50 -9.81 3.90
CA GLY A 155 -14.36 -9.14 2.91
C GLY A 155 -14.10 -9.52 1.45
N PHE A 156 -13.41 -10.64 1.20
CA PHE A 156 -13.22 -11.14 -0.16
C PHE A 156 -14.27 -12.20 -0.52
N HIS A 157 -14.72 -12.16 -1.76
CA HIS A 157 -15.61 -13.16 -2.37
C HIS A 157 -14.99 -13.73 -3.65
N GLY A 158 -15.36 -14.95 -3.99
CA GLY A 158 -14.87 -15.63 -5.19
C GLY A 158 -15.44 -15.01 -6.47
N VAL A 159 -14.62 -14.91 -7.52
CA VAL A 159 -15.02 -14.48 -8.87
C VAL A 159 -14.58 -15.49 -9.92
N ASN A 160 -15.30 -15.51 -11.05
CA ASN A 160 -14.94 -16.37 -12.18
C ASN A 160 -13.85 -15.72 -13.03
N MET A 161 -13.11 -16.53 -13.78
CA MET A 161 -12.02 -16.07 -14.66
C MET A 161 -12.48 -15.03 -15.70
N GLN A 162 -13.70 -15.17 -16.21
CA GLN A 162 -14.26 -14.25 -17.21
C GLN A 162 -14.63 -12.86 -16.66
N ASP A 163 -14.76 -12.77 -15.33
CA ASP A 163 -15.17 -11.55 -14.63
C ASP A 163 -13.99 -10.82 -13.99
N VAL A 164 -12.76 -11.27 -14.26
CA VAL A 164 -11.53 -10.73 -13.64
C VAL A 164 -11.33 -9.27 -14.01
N GLN A 165 -11.03 -8.44 -12.99
CA GLN A 165 -10.74 -7.02 -13.14
C GLN A 165 -9.54 -6.59 -12.29
N LEU A 166 -9.07 -5.36 -12.52
CA LEU A 166 -8.01 -4.72 -11.75
C LEU A 166 -8.27 -4.87 -10.24
N GLY A 167 -7.26 -5.36 -9.52
CA GLY A 167 -7.30 -5.57 -8.08
C GLY A 167 -7.70 -6.96 -7.64
N ASP A 168 -8.18 -7.82 -8.54
CA ASP A 168 -8.50 -9.20 -8.17
C ASP A 168 -7.23 -9.97 -7.77
N VAL A 169 -7.38 -10.88 -6.83
CA VAL A 169 -6.28 -11.67 -6.28
C VAL A 169 -6.42 -13.11 -6.71
N PHE A 170 -5.42 -13.60 -7.44
CA PHE A 170 -5.30 -15.00 -7.82
C PHE A 170 -4.59 -15.76 -6.71
N ILE A 171 -5.24 -16.74 -6.15
CA ILE A 171 -4.65 -17.68 -5.19
C ILE A 171 -4.31 -18.97 -5.91
N ARG A 172 -3.04 -19.34 -5.90
CA ARG A 172 -2.55 -20.53 -6.59
C ARG A 172 -1.79 -21.48 -5.68
N ARG A 173 -1.66 -22.71 -6.14
CA ARG A 173 -0.85 -23.75 -5.54
C ARG A 173 0.62 -23.61 -5.98
N ALA A 174 1.56 -24.06 -5.17
CA ALA A 174 2.96 -24.20 -5.59
C ALA A 174 3.13 -25.36 -6.57
N PHE A 175 2.41 -26.45 -6.32
CA PHE A 175 2.31 -27.66 -7.16
C PHE A 175 0.92 -28.29 -6.95
N PRO A 176 0.46 -29.23 -7.80
CA PRO A 176 -0.94 -29.68 -7.80
C PRO A 176 -1.48 -30.18 -6.45
N GLU A 177 -0.65 -30.83 -5.63
CA GLU A 177 -1.04 -31.45 -4.36
C GLU A 177 -0.88 -30.51 -3.14
N SER A 178 -0.29 -29.31 -3.31
CA SER A 178 -0.13 -28.37 -2.20
C SER A 178 -1.42 -27.60 -1.91
N ASP A 179 -1.57 -27.12 -0.68
CA ASP A 179 -2.58 -26.12 -0.38
C ASP A 179 -2.32 -24.85 -1.20
N PRO A 180 -3.38 -24.05 -1.48
CA PRO A 180 -3.23 -22.74 -2.11
C PRO A 180 -2.38 -21.81 -1.23
N CYS A 181 -1.18 -21.45 -1.69
CA CYS A 181 -0.16 -20.83 -0.86
C CYS A 181 0.52 -19.59 -1.46
N HIS A 182 0.09 -19.18 -2.63
CA HIS A 182 0.68 -18.01 -3.30
C HIS A 182 -0.38 -17.07 -3.82
N ALA A 183 -0.24 -15.77 -3.48
CA ALA A 183 -1.10 -14.69 -3.96
C ALA A 183 -0.44 -13.89 -5.07
N MET A 184 -1.24 -13.52 -6.08
CA MET A 184 -0.86 -12.61 -7.17
C MET A 184 -1.98 -11.61 -7.37
N ILE A 185 -1.66 -10.31 -7.47
CA ILE A 185 -2.63 -9.25 -7.72
C ILE A 185 -2.71 -9.00 -9.23
N TYR A 186 -3.91 -8.99 -9.77
CA TYR A 186 -4.13 -8.62 -11.17
C TYR A 186 -4.12 -7.11 -11.33
N LEU A 187 -3.24 -6.61 -12.21
CA LEU A 187 -3.05 -5.18 -12.47
C LEU A 187 -3.73 -4.69 -13.77
N GLY A 188 -4.60 -5.52 -14.36
CA GLY A 188 -5.14 -5.25 -15.69
C GLY A 188 -4.20 -5.67 -16.81
N ASP A 189 -4.68 -5.60 -18.07
CA ASP A 189 -3.89 -5.85 -19.28
C ASP A 189 -3.03 -7.12 -19.23
N ASN A 190 -3.61 -8.20 -18.74
CA ASN A 190 -2.92 -9.49 -18.58
C ASN A 190 -1.63 -9.41 -17.74
N THR A 191 -1.59 -8.53 -16.76
CA THR A 191 -0.41 -8.27 -15.92
C THR A 191 -0.72 -8.57 -14.46
N ILE A 192 0.27 -9.13 -13.75
CA ILE A 192 0.21 -9.43 -12.32
C ILE A 192 1.38 -8.80 -11.57
N LEU A 193 1.15 -8.52 -10.29
CA LEU A 193 2.16 -8.21 -9.29
C LEU A 193 2.25 -9.37 -8.31
N HIS A 194 3.45 -9.91 -8.10
CA HIS A 194 3.65 -11.02 -7.18
C HIS A 194 5.07 -11.15 -6.65
N HIS A 195 5.24 -12.02 -5.64
CA HIS A 195 6.52 -12.29 -5.00
C HIS A 195 6.67 -13.79 -4.70
N GLU A 196 7.40 -14.52 -5.53
CA GLU A 196 7.62 -15.95 -5.38
C GLU A 196 8.94 -16.26 -4.67
N ASN A 197 8.96 -17.34 -3.89
CA ASN A 197 10.19 -17.89 -3.31
C ASN A 197 10.98 -18.70 -4.36
N THR A 198 11.50 -18.00 -5.36
CA THR A 198 12.28 -18.60 -6.47
C THR A 198 13.66 -17.98 -6.63
N GLY A 199 14.14 -17.24 -5.61
CA GLY A 199 15.35 -16.43 -5.70
C GLY A 199 15.18 -15.16 -6.55
N ARG A 200 13.97 -14.86 -7.00
CA ARG A 200 13.65 -13.64 -7.74
C ARG A 200 13.03 -12.61 -6.81
N LEU A 201 13.25 -11.35 -7.13
CA LEU A 201 12.63 -10.22 -6.46
C LEU A 201 11.13 -10.12 -6.78
N SER A 202 10.37 -9.42 -5.93
CA SER A 202 9.00 -9.05 -6.24
C SER A 202 8.94 -8.27 -7.55
N ARG A 203 7.93 -8.56 -8.39
CA ARG A 203 7.91 -8.06 -9.76
C ARG A 203 6.52 -7.97 -10.35
N ARG A 204 6.42 -7.12 -11.36
CA ARG A 204 5.31 -7.08 -12.31
C ARG A 204 5.70 -7.92 -13.54
N GLU A 205 4.81 -8.81 -13.96
CA GLU A 205 5.03 -9.60 -15.18
C GLU A 205 3.69 -10.06 -15.82
N PRO A 206 3.68 -10.57 -17.07
CA PRO A 206 2.48 -11.10 -17.69
C PRO A 206 1.88 -12.28 -16.93
N LEU A 207 0.56 -12.35 -16.85
CA LEU A 207 -0.19 -13.51 -16.35
C LEU A 207 -0.05 -14.67 -17.35
N ARG A 208 0.86 -15.60 -17.05
CA ARG A 208 1.22 -16.70 -17.96
C ARG A 208 0.26 -17.89 -17.83
N PRO A 209 0.05 -18.68 -18.89
CA PRO A 209 -0.74 -19.92 -18.81
C PRO A 209 -0.27 -20.90 -17.72
N ALA A 210 1.03 -20.90 -17.41
CA ALA A 210 1.57 -21.73 -16.32
C ALA A 210 1.02 -21.34 -14.94
N TYR A 211 0.79 -20.04 -14.70
CA TYR A 211 0.17 -19.58 -13.45
C TYR A 211 -1.31 -19.96 -13.39
N LEU A 212 -2.03 -19.82 -14.49
CA LEU A 212 -3.45 -20.19 -14.58
C LEU A 212 -3.70 -21.65 -14.28
N ARG A 213 -2.84 -22.57 -14.76
CA ARG A 213 -2.97 -24.02 -14.48
C ARG A 213 -2.91 -24.38 -13.00
N LEU A 214 -2.21 -23.59 -12.20
CA LEU A 214 -2.07 -23.80 -10.75
C LEU A 214 -2.98 -22.88 -9.94
N THR A 215 -3.74 -21.99 -10.59
CA THR A 215 -4.72 -21.13 -9.90
C THR A 215 -5.83 -21.99 -9.31
N HIS A 216 -6.02 -21.87 -8.01
CA HIS A 216 -7.09 -22.53 -7.28
C HIS A 216 -8.37 -21.68 -7.31
N SER A 217 -8.26 -20.39 -7.06
CA SER A 217 -9.40 -19.48 -6.94
C SER A 217 -8.99 -18.04 -7.20
N ILE A 218 -9.96 -17.20 -7.54
CA ILE A 218 -9.78 -15.77 -7.76
C ILE A 218 -10.74 -15.06 -6.81
N TRP A 219 -10.26 -14.01 -6.17
CA TRP A 219 -10.97 -13.30 -5.12
C TRP A 219 -11.00 -11.81 -5.37
N ARG A 220 -12.14 -11.18 -5.06
CA ARG A 220 -12.35 -9.74 -5.12
C ARG A 220 -12.76 -9.23 -3.75
N HIS A 221 -12.16 -8.13 -3.31
CA HIS A 221 -12.60 -7.46 -2.10
C HIS A 221 -13.93 -6.74 -2.35
N GLU A 222 -14.85 -6.77 -1.40
CA GLU A 222 -16.17 -6.12 -1.49
C GLU A 222 -16.10 -4.61 -1.78
N GLN A 223 -15.02 -3.94 -1.30
CA GLN A 223 -14.75 -2.52 -1.56
C GLN A 223 -13.85 -2.30 -2.79
N CYS A 224 -13.71 -3.27 -3.69
CA CYS A 224 -12.79 -3.17 -4.85
C CYS A 224 -13.08 -1.94 -5.73
N SER A 225 -14.36 -1.55 -5.86
CA SER A 225 -14.75 -0.36 -6.63
C SER A 225 -14.31 0.97 -6.00
N SER A 226 -13.96 0.98 -4.72
CA SER A 226 -13.47 2.16 -3.99
C SER A 226 -11.95 2.20 -3.86
N LEU A 227 -11.25 1.13 -4.29
CA LEU A 227 -9.79 1.09 -4.29
C LEU A 227 -9.20 2.02 -5.34
N ASP A 228 -8.25 2.82 -4.93
CA ASP A 228 -7.50 3.69 -5.85
C ASP A 228 -6.15 3.05 -6.21
N PHE A 229 -6.12 2.28 -7.29
CA PHE A 229 -4.90 1.60 -7.76
C PHE A 229 -3.80 2.54 -8.27
N ARG A 230 -4.07 3.87 -8.36
CA ARG A 230 -2.99 4.85 -8.58
C ARG A 230 -1.90 4.71 -7.52
N GLY A 231 -2.25 4.43 -6.26
CA GLY A 231 -1.27 4.19 -5.19
C GLY A 231 -0.27 3.08 -5.50
N VAL A 232 -0.71 1.99 -6.15
CA VAL A 232 0.19 0.91 -6.62
C VAL A 232 1.01 1.36 -7.84
N PHE A 233 0.38 2.00 -8.82
CA PHE A 233 1.07 2.41 -10.04
C PHE A 233 2.10 3.52 -9.79
N ASP A 234 1.80 4.46 -8.90
CA ASP A 234 2.71 5.53 -8.50
C ASP A 234 3.91 4.97 -7.73
N ASP A 235 3.71 3.99 -6.82
CA ASP A 235 4.82 3.29 -6.15
C ASP A 235 5.72 2.51 -7.13
N ILE A 236 5.11 1.80 -8.09
CA ILE A 236 5.85 1.07 -9.13
C ILE A 236 6.67 2.03 -10.00
N SER A 237 6.11 3.19 -10.35
CA SER A 237 6.78 4.20 -11.16
C SER A 237 7.93 4.87 -10.41
N ALA A 238 7.75 5.17 -9.13
CA ALA A 238 8.78 5.75 -8.27
C ALA A 238 10.03 4.85 -8.14
N LYS A 239 9.83 3.53 -8.13
CA LYS A 239 10.96 2.56 -8.07
C LYS A 239 11.73 2.45 -9.39
N SER A 240 11.13 2.84 -10.51
CA SER A 240 11.72 2.71 -11.85
C SER A 240 12.60 3.90 -12.25
N LEU A 241 12.67 4.94 -11.42
CA LEU A 241 13.50 6.12 -11.54
C LEU A 241 14.81 5.95 -10.75
#